data_bc4e13f2a82d8890bc0c4c06ae6d549c
#
_entry.id   bc4e13f2a82d8890bc0c4c06ae6d549c
#
_cell.length_a   1.000
_cell.length_b   1.000
_cell.length_c   1.000
_cell.angle_alpha   90.00
_cell.angle_beta   90.00
_cell.angle_gamma   90.00
#
_symmetry.space_group_name_H-M   'P 1'
#
loop_
_entity.id
_entity.type
_entity.pdbx_description
1 polymer ?
#
loop_
_entity_poly.entity_id
_entity_poly.type
_entity_poly.pdbx_seq_one_letter_code
_entity_poly.pdbx_strand_id
1 'polypeptide(L)'
;MIDMHSHFFPLISQQEAAAMDAQLAPWLAVDANGTEGQIMVGDKPFRPVYQALWDPDYRVKEMDSQGVDVQIVCATPVMFGYTWEAAKAAEWAGRMNDKAVDFCAAHPTRFKALAQVPLQDLKLSCAEASRAVKAGCVGVQIGNHVGDKDMDHPDMVDFLTYCAENDIAVLVHP
;
A
#
# COMPACT_ATOMS: atom_id res chain seq x y z
N MET A 1 -14.91 -14.51 9.46
CA MET A 1 -13.43 -14.56 9.56
C MET A 1 -12.84 -13.22 9.15
N ILE A 2 -11.78 -12.75 9.84
CA ILE A 2 -11.04 -11.52 9.44
C ILE A 2 -9.69 -11.96 8.87
N ASP A 3 -9.41 -11.56 7.64
CA ASP A 3 -8.11 -11.73 7.01
C ASP A 3 -7.28 -10.45 7.27
N MET A 4 -6.22 -10.58 8.07
CA MET A 4 -5.42 -9.46 8.55
C MET A 4 -4.34 -9.00 7.59
N HIS A 5 -4.07 -9.75 6.50
CA HIS A 5 -3.01 -9.43 5.57
C HIS A 5 -3.38 -9.84 4.14
N SER A 6 -3.82 -8.88 3.37
CA SER A 6 -4.08 -9.05 1.94
C SER A 6 -3.59 -7.85 1.15
N HIS A 7 -2.99 -8.09 -0.01
CA HIS A 7 -2.50 -7.01 -0.86
C HIS A 7 -3.56 -6.48 -1.81
N PHE A 8 -3.47 -5.19 -2.12
CA PHE A 8 -4.13 -4.58 -3.26
C PHE A 8 -3.10 -3.85 -4.13
N PHE A 9 -3.47 -3.59 -5.37
CA PHE A 9 -2.74 -2.75 -6.28
C PHE A 9 -3.73 -1.87 -7.04
N PRO A 10 -3.73 -0.54 -6.86
CA PRO A 10 -4.71 0.31 -7.50
C PRO A 10 -4.51 0.36 -9.01
N LEU A 11 -5.58 0.69 -9.74
CA LEU A 11 -5.48 1.01 -11.15
C LEU A 11 -4.66 2.30 -11.32
N ILE A 12 -3.40 2.13 -11.70
CA ILE A 12 -2.46 3.20 -12.01
C ILE A 12 -1.99 2.99 -13.45
N SER A 13 -2.23 3.96 -14.29
CA SER A 13 -1.76 3.95 -15.67
C SER A 13 -0.24 4.19 -15.75
N GLN A 14 0.37 3.77 -16.86
CA GLN A 14 1.77 4.07 -17.14
C GLN A 14 2.04 5.58 -17.11
N GLN A 15 1.11 6.40 -17.62
CA GLN A 15 1.24 7.85 -17.61
C GLN A 15 1.26 8.44 -16.20
N GLU A 16 0.37 7.97 -15.31
CA GLU A 16 0.35 8.40 -13.90
C GLU A 16 1.63 8.02 -13.15
N ALA A 17 2.10 6.79 -13.35
CA ALA A 17 3.34 6.31 -12.76
C ALA A 17 4.55 7.09 -13.30
N ALA A 18 4.65 7.31 -14.61
CA ALA A 18 5.74 8.02 -15.25
C ALA A 18 5.81 9.50 -14.82
N ALA A 19 4.68 10.12 -14.45
CA ALA A 19 4.66 11.47 -13.89
C ALA A 19 5.34 11.56 -12.52
N MET A 20 5.38 10.46 -11.76
CA MET A 20 6.12 10.35 -10.50
C MET A 20 7.57 9.93 -10.74
N ASP A 21 7.76 8.81 -11.41
CA ASP A 21 9.07 8.32 -11.84
C ASP A 21 8.92 7.30 -12.99
N ALA A 22 9.41 7.66 -14.17
CA ALA A 22 9.25 6.83 -15.37
C ALA A 22 9.98 5.47 -15.30
N GLN A 23 10.96 5.32 -14.39
CA GLN A 23 11.78 4.11 -14.28
C GLN A 23 11.42 3.25 -13.07
N LEU A 24 11.01 3.88 -11.99
CA LEU A 24 10.85 3.22 -10.69
C LEU A 24 9.40 3.07 -10.24
N ALA A 25 8.48 3.95 -10.71
CA ALA A 25 7.09 3.89 -10.27
C ALA A 25 6.38 2.67 -10.88
N PRO A 26 5.78 1.81 -10.04
CA PRO A 26 5.01 0.68 -10.53
C PRO A 26 3.65 1.12 -11.08
N TRP A 27 3.16 0.40 -12.10
CA TRP A 27 1.86 0.61 -12.71
C TRP A 27 1.23 -0.72 -13.13
N LEU A 28 -0.04 -0.72 -13.46
CA LEU A 28 -0.80 -1.91 -13.77
C LEU A 28 -1.23 -1.91 -15.25
N ALA A 29 -0.71 -2.86 -16.01
CA ALA A 29 -1.23 -3.22 -17.33
C ALA A 29 -2.33 -4.26 -17.14
N VAL A 30 -3.54 -3.95 -17.60
CA VAL A 30 -4.70 -4.86 -17.53
C VAL A 30 -5.06 -5.32 -18.95
N ASP A 31 -5.41 -6.59 -19.11
CA ASP A 31 -5.84 -7.15 -20.39
C ASP A 31 -7.18 -6.54 -20.87
N ALA A 32 -7.53 -6.78 -22.13
CA ALA A 32 -8.74 -6.21 -22.73
C ALA A 32 -10.05 -6.71 -22.06
N ASN A 33 -9.99 -7.85 -21.36
CA ASN A 33 -11.15 -8.42 -20.68
C ASN A 33 -11.27 -7.92 -19.21
N GLY A 34 -10.24 -7.26 -18.69
CA GLY A 34 -10.21 -6.77 -17.30
C GLY A 34 -9.99 -7.86 -16.25
N THR A 35 -9.58 -9.07 -16.64
CA THR A 35 -9.48 -10.23 -15.75
C THR A 35 -8.06 -10.57 -15.32
N GLU A 36 -7.08 -10.29 -16.19
CA GLU A 36 -5.67 -10.53 -15.94
C GLU A 36 -4.89 -9.22 -16.04
N GLY A 37 -3.81 -9.11 -15.27
CA GLY A 37 -2.96 -7.94 -15.28
C GLY A 37 -1.50 -8.28 -15.08
N GLN A 38 -0.68 -7.29 -15.33
CA GLN A 38 0.76 -7.34 -15.11
C GLN A 38 1.18 -6.09 -14.34
N ILE A 39 1.75 -6.26 -13.14
CA ILE A 39 2.45 -5.17 -12.48
C ILE A 39 3.73 -4.91 -13.25
N MET A 40 3.92 -3.68 -13.65
CA MET A 40 5.09 -3.17 -14.37
C MET A 40 5.89 -2.25 -13.46
N VAL A 41 7.21 -2.20 -13.63
CA VAL A 41 8.10 -1.19 -13.03
C VAL A 41 8.89 -0.56 -14.18
N GLY A 42 8.61 0.72 -14.47
CA GLY A 42 9.02 1.29 -15.74
C GLY A 42 8.48 0.47 -16.92
N ASP A 43 9.37 0.02 -17.81
CA ASP A 43 9.01 -0.82 -18.96
C ASP A 43 9.18 -2.33 -18.70
N LYS A 44 9.52 -2.73 -17.47
CA LYS A 44 9.81 -4.13 -17.14
C LYS A 44 8.62 -4.80 -16.45
N PRO A 45 8.23 -6.02 -16.86
CA PRO A 45 7.23 -6.81 -16.14
C PRO A 45 7.81 -7.26 -14.79
N PHE A 46 7.04 -7.04 -13.73
CA PHE A 46 7.41 -7.45 -12.37
C PHE A 46 6.67 -8.72 -11.95
N ARG A 47 5.32 -8.72 -12.01
CA ARG A 47 4.51 -9.85 -11.55
C ARG A 47 3.17 -9.91 -12.28
N PRO A 48 2.76 -11.09 -12.81
CA PRO A 48 1.38 -11.29 -13.26
C PRO A 48 0.43 -11.28 -12.06
N VAL A 49 -0.75 -10.71 -12.25
CA VAL A 49 -1.80 -10.55 -11.24
C VAL A 49 -3.17 -10.74 -11.86
N TYR A 50 -4.20 -10.87 -11.03
CA TYR A 50 -5.57 -11.06 -11.48
C TYR A 50 -6.53 -10.08 -10.83
N GLN A 51 -7.74 -10.01 -11.31
CA GLN A 51 -8.75 -8.97 -11.06
C GLN A 51 -8.98 -8.65 -9.59
N ALA A 52 -8.93 -9.63 -8.68
CA ALA A 52 -9.13 -9.39 -7.26
C ALA A 52 -8.14 -8.38 -6.64
N LEU A 53 -7.00 -8.11 -7.29
CA LEU A 53 -6.00 -7.19 -6.77
C LEU A 53 -6.41 -5.71 -6.89
N TRP A 54 -7.27 -5.38 -7.87
CA TRP A 54 -7.68 -4.00 -8.16
C TRP A 54 -9.20 -3.77 -8.19
N ASP A 55 -10.01 -4.84 -8.25
CA ASP A 55 -11.46 -4.75 -8.35
C ASP A 55 -12.11 -5.16 -7.04
N PRO A 56 -12.66 -4.21 -6.26
CA PRO A 56 -13.28 -4.50 -4.98
C PRO A 56 -14.54 -5.36 -5.10
N ASP A 57 -15.33 -5.23 -6.18
CA ASP A 57 -16.56 -6.00 -6.39
C ASP A 57 -16.25 -7.47 -6.70
N TYR A 58 -15.22 -7.70 -7.51
CA TYR A 58 -14.73 -9.06 -7.76
C TYR A 58 -14.19 -9.68 -6.48
N ARG A 59 -13.40 -8.92 -5.71
CA ARG A 59 -12.77 -9.38 -4.48
C ARG A 59 -13.79 -9.79 -3.42
N VAL A 60 -14.89 -9.05 -3.26
CA VAL A 60 -15.97 -9.42 -2.32
C VAL A 60 -16.57 -10.78 -2.68
N LYS A 61 -16.75 -11.09 -3.95
CA LYS A 61 -17.27 -12.41 -4.38
C LYS A 61 -16.32 -13.54 -4.00
N GLU A 62 -15.00 -13.33 -4.14
CA GLU A 62 -14.01 -14.31 -3.67
C GLU A 62 -14.03 -14.46 -2.15
N MET A 63 -14.08 -13.35 -1.41
CA MET A 63 -14.19 -13.36 0.05
C MET A 63 -15.43 -14.16 0.50
N ASP A 64 -16.57 -13.95 -0.14
CA ASP A 64 -17.82 -14.67 0.17
C ASP A 64 -17.65 -16.17 -0.06
N SER A 65 -16.99 -16.57 -1.15
CA SER A 65 -16.71 -17.99 -1.46
C SER A 65 -15.78 -18.67 -0.45
N GLN A 66 -14.94 -17.87 0.22
CA GLN A 66 -13.96 -18.34 1.20
C GLN A 66 -14.41 -18.15 2.66
N GLY A 67 -15.57 -17.55 2.90
CA GLY A 67 -16.10 -17.25 4.23
C GLY A 67 -15.31 -16.15 4.96
N VAL A 68 -14.74 -15.21 4.21
CA VAL A 68 -14.02 -14.05 4.75
C VAL A 68 -14.99 -12.87 4.89
N ASP A 69 -15.22 -12.40 6.11
CA ASP A 69 -16.12 -11.28 6.38
C ASP A 69 -15.45 -9.93 6.13
N VAL A 70 -14.19 -9.77 6.58
CA VAL A 70 -13.43 -8.52 6.48
C VAL A 70 -12.01 -8.83 6.03
N GLN A 71 -11.47 -8.03 5.12
CA GLN A 71 -10.05 -8.01 4.76
C GLN A 71 -9.40 -6.69 5.14
N ILE A 72 -8.18 -6.81 5.72
CA ILE A 72 -7.28 -5.68 5.89
C ILE A 72 -6.38 -5.63 4.65
N VAL A 73 -6.61 -4.65 3.78
CA VAL A 73 -5.86 -4.49 2.54
C VAL A 73 -4.66 -3.57 2.76
N CYS A 74 -3.56 -3.92 2.16
CA CYS A 74 -2.32 -3.15 2.24
C CYS A 74 -1.61 -3.12 0.88
N ALA A 75 -0.76 -2.11 0.69
CA ALA A 75 -0.02 -1.96 -0.55
C ALA A 75 0.87 -3.19 -0.83
N THR A 76 0.94 -3.61 -2.09
CA THR A 76 1.96 -4.56 -2.52
C THR A 76 3.34 -3.95 -2.28
N PRO A 77 4.33 -4.64 -1.67
CA PRO A 77 5.62 -4.05 -1.27
C PRO A 77 6.41 -3.34 -2.38
N VAL A 78 6.23 -3.72 -3.64
CA VAL A 78 6.82 -3.01 -4.79
C VAL A 78 6.41 -1.53 -4.86
N MET A 79 5.36 -1.14 -4.13
CA MET A 79 4.85 0.24 -4.06
C MET A 79 5.50 1.07 -2.96
N PHE A 80 6.32 0.50 -2.06
CA PHE A 80 6.85 1.24 -0.90
C PHE A 80 7.75 2.43 -1.25
N GLY A 81 8.51 2.32 -2.35
CA GLY A 81 9.37 3.41 -2.81
C GLY A 81 10.55 3.73 -1.88
N TYR A 82 11.03 2.78 -1.08
CA TYR A 82 12.10 3.00 -0.09
C TYR A 82 13.47 3.37 -0.68
N THR A 83 13.67 3.13 -1.98
CA THR A 83 14.87 3.52 -2.71
C THR A 83 14.77 4.90 -3.35
N TRP A 84 13.61 5.57 -3.22
CA TRP A 84 13.38 6.87 -3.81
C TRP A 84 13.86 8.00 -2.89
N GLU A 85 13.98 9.20 -3.46
CA GLU A 85 14.13 10.41 -2.66
C GLU A 85 12.91 10.57 -1.74
N ALA A 86 13.16 10.95 -0.47
CA ALA A 86 12.16 10.87 0.60
C ALA A 86 10.88 11.69 0.33
N ALA A 87 11.02 12.92 -0.21
CA ALA A 87 9.86 13.76 -0.50
C ALA A 87 9.01 13.17 -1.64
N LYS A 88 9.67 12.60 -2.67
CA LYS A 88 8.98 11.89 -3.76
C LYS A 88 8.26 10.63 -3.25
N ALA A 89 8.92 9.86 -2.37
CA ALA A 89 8.31 8.69 -1.76
C ALA A 89 7.10 9.06 -0.88
N ALA A 90 7.15 10.21 -0.18
CA ALA A 90 6.03 10.72 0.59
C ALA A 90 4.84 11.11 -0.29
N GLU A 91 5.08 11.81 -1.39
CA GLU A 91 4.03 12.15 -2.35
C GLU A 91 3.39 10.90 -2.95
N TRP A 92 4.21 9.91 -3.33
CA TRP A 92 3.75 8.62 -3.82
C TRP A 92 2.91 7.88 -2.78
N ALA A 93 3.42 7.76 -1.55
CA ALA A 93 2.70 7.10 -0.46
C ALA A 93 1.33 7.75 -0.22
N GLY A 94 1.27 9.08 -0.19
CA GLY A 94 0.01 9.81 -0.04
C GLY A 94 -1.01 9.47 -1.12
N ARG A 95 -0.61 9.48 -2.39
CA ARG A 95 -1.47 9.11 -3.52
C ARG A 95 -1.95 7.66 -3.45
N MET A 96 -1.08 6.73 -3.06
CA MET A 96 -1.44 5.31 -2.95
C MET A 96 -2.36 5.03 -1.76
N ASN A 97 -2.14 5.72 -0.65
CA ASN A 97 -3.02 5.63 0.52
C ASN A 97 -4.42 6.19 0.23
N ASP A 98 -4.53 7.28 -0.52
CA ASP A 98 -5.82 7.80 -0.96
C ASP A 98 -6.55 6.77 -1.86
N LYS A 99 -5.87 6.15 -2.82
CA LYS A 99 -6.44 5.07 -3.62
C LYS A 99 -6.82 3.83 -2.79
N ALA A 100 -6.13 3.55 -1.69
CA ALA A 100 -6.51 2.48 -0.75
C ALA A 100 -7.80 2.80 0.00
N VAL A 101 -7.95 4.05 0.43
CA VAL A 101 -9.20 4.53 1.05
C VAL A 101 -10.36 4.46 0.06
N ASP A 102 -10.15 4.89 -1.18
CA ASP A 102 -11.17 4.81 -2.25
C ASP A 102 -11.56 3.35 -2.54
N PHE A 103 -10.60 2.42 -2.61
CA PHE A 103 -10.87 1.00 -2.76
C PHE A 103 -11.76 0.47 -1.62
N CYS A 104 -11.44 0.83 -0.37
CA CYS A 104 -12.23 0.43 0.79
C CYS A 104 -13.62 1.06 0.83
N ALA A 105 -13.79 2.27 0.28
CA ALA A 105 -15.05 2.98 0.24
C ALA A 105 -16.13 2.28 -0.62
N ALA A 106 -15.73 1.43 -1.58
CA ALA A 106 -16.66 0.61 -2.36
C ALA A 106 -17.45 -0.37 -1.47
N HIS A 107 -16.80 -0.94 -0.45
CA HIS A 107 -17.41 -1.88 0.50
C HIS A 107 -16.89 -1.64 1.93
N PRO A 108 -17.31 -0.57 2.62
CA PRO A 108 -16.67 -0.09 3.86
C PRO A 108 -16.83 -1.01 5.07
N THR A 109 -17.77 -1.97 5.01
CA THR A 109 -17.92 -3.02 6.03
C THR A 109 -17.06 -4.25 5.75
N ARG A 110 -16.51 -4.38 4.54
CA ARG A 110 -15.73 -5.54 4.08
C ARG A 110 -14.23 -5.26 4.02
N PHE A 111 -13.83 -4.02 3.79
CA PHE A 111 -12.43 -3.64 3.65
C PHE A 111 -12.00 -2.59 4.67
N LYS A 112 -10.75 -2.70 5.11
CA LYS A 112 -10.03 -1.68 5.87
C LYS A 112 -8.62 -1.57 5.30
N ALA A 113 -8.09 -0.36 5.19
CA ALA A 113 -6.77 -0.13 4.61
C ALA A 113 -5.70 0.06 5.68
N LEU A 114 -4.52 -0.52 5.46
CA LEU A 114 -3.27 -0.08 6.06
C LEU A 114 -2.52 0.83 5.08
N ALA A 115 -2.04 1.95 5.58
CA ALA A 115 -1.27 2.90 4.79
C ALA A 115 0.18 2.44 4.64
N GLN A 116 0.84 2.84 3.56
CA GLN A 116 2.30 2.81 3.44
C GLN A 116 2.91 4.17 3.81
N VAL A 117 4.15 4.19 4.25
CA VAL A 117 4.86 5.41 4.65
C VAL A 117 6.29 5.44 4.11
N PRO A 118 6.89 6.62 3.88
CA PRO A 118 8.25 6.75 3.35
C PRO A 118 9.29 6.56 4.46
N LEU A 119 9.52 5.30 4.90
CA LEU A 119 10.36 4.95 6.05
C LEU A 119 11.83 5.43 5.99
N GLN A 120 12.31 5.87 4.83
CA GLN A 120 13.64 6.48 4.71
C GLN A 120 13.76 7.84 5.42
N ASP A 121 12.62 8.49 5.76
CA ASP A 121 12.57 9.76 6.51
C ASP A 121 11.53 9.68 7.63
N LEU A 122 11.99 9.77 8.87
CA LEU A 122 11.15 9.67 10.08
C LEU A 122 10.03 10.72 10.12
N LYS A 123 10.37 11.99 9.82
CA LYS A 123 9.40 13.08 9.90
C LYS A 123 8.28 12.93 8.87
N LEU A 124 8.64 12.58 7.65
CA LEU A 124 7.67 12.35 6.56
C LEU A 124 6.82 11.10 6.85
N SER A 125 7.42 10.05 7.44
CA SER A 125 6.69 8.84 7.84
C SER A 125 5.63 9.13 8.90
N CYS A 126 5.98 9.85 9.96
CA CYS A 126 5.04 10.24 11.00
C CYS A 126 3.91 11.13 10.46
N ALA A 127 4.25 12.09 9.59
CA ALA A 127 3.27 12.99 8.98
C ALA A 127 2.27 12.21 8.11
N GLU A 128 2.77 11.30 7.26
CA GLU A 128 1.91 10.50 6.38
C GLU A 128 1.09 9.47 7.17
N ALA A 129 1.64 8.81 8.17
CA ALA A 129 0.90 7.90 9.04
C ALA A 129 -0.31 8.60 9.67
N SER A 130 -0.09 9.78 10.26
CA SER A 130 -1.18 10.58 10.85
C SER A 130 -2.19 11.05 9.81
N ARG A 131 -1.74 11.48 8.62
CA ARG A 131 -2.62 11.91 7.53
C ARG A 131 -3.51 10.76 7.06
N ALA A 132 -2.91 9.62 6.81
CA ALA A 132 -3.60 8.44 6.28
C ALA A 132 -4.64 7.88 7.27
N VAL A 133 -4.32 7.84 8.57
CA VAL A 133 -5.29 7.43 9.60
C VAL A 133 -6.47 8.40 9.66
N LYS A 134 -6.24 9.71 9.58
CA LYS A 134 -7.32 10.71 9.49
C LYS A 134 -8.16 10.56 8.21
N ALA A 135 -7.56 10.08 7.12
CA ALA A 135 -8.25 9.82 5.86
C ALA A 135 -9.07 8.50 5.88
N GLY A 136 -8.87 7.62 6.87
CA GLY A 136 -9.66 6.40 7.05
C GLY A 136 -8.86 5.09 7.06
N CYS A 137 -7.53 5.13 6.98
CA CYS A 137 -6.71 3.95 7.21
C CYS A 137 -6.76 3.54 8.70
N VAL A 138 -6.69 2.24 8.97
CA VAL A 138 -6.75 1.69 10.35
C VAL A 138 -5.38 1.46 10.98
N GLY A 139 -4.32 1.81 10.27
CA GLY A 139 -2.93 1.66 10.70
C GLY A 139 -1.99 1.79 9.51
N VAL A 140 -0.76 1.32 9.67
CA VAL A 140 0.28 1.34 8.63
C VAL A 140 0.87 -0.05 8.40
N GLN A 141 1.31 -0.30 7.16
CA GLN A 141 2.17 -1.42 6.80
C GLN A 141 3.56 -0.89 6.47
N ILE A 142 4.57 -1.51 7.02
CA ILE A 142 5.98 -1.18 6.79
C ILE A 142 6.77 -2.42 6.39
N GLY A 143 7.90 -2.24 5.69
CA GLY A 143 8.90 -3.29 5.51
C GLY A 143 9.68 -3.55 6.81
N ASN A 144 10.34 -4.69 6.88
CA ASN A 144 11.18 -5.04 8.02
C ASN A 144 12.55 -4.35 8.01
N HIS A 145 12.89 -3.62 6.95
CA HIS A 145 14.12 -2.81 6.83
C HIS A 145 13.97 -1.74 5.74
N VAL A 146 14.81 -0.72 5.78
CA VAL A 146 14.94 0.31 4.73
C VAL A 146 16.42 0.56 4.46
N GLY A 147 16.93 0.13 3.31
CA GLY A 147 18.36 0.17 3.05
C GLY A 147 19.12 -0.68 4.06
N ASP A 148 20.01 -0.05 4.82
CA ASP A 148 20.81 -0.65 5.91
C ASP A 148 20.18 -0.45 7.31
N LYS A 149 18.97 0.13 7.39
CA LYS A 149 18.28 0.35 8.66
C LYS A 149 17.34 -0.83 8.95
N ASP A 150 17.73 -1.68 9.87
CA ASP A 150 16.89 -2.74 10.43
C ASP A 150 15.91 -2.22 11.49
N MET A 151 15.04 -3.07 12.02
CA MET A 151 13.98 -2.69 12.97
C MET A 151 14.49 -2.11 14.30
N ASP A 152 15.74 -2.37 14.67
CA ASP A 152 16.42 -1.82 15.86
C ASP A 152 17.17 -0.50 15.57
N HIS A 153 17.18 -0.02 14.33
CA HIS A 153 17.75 1.29 14.02
C HIS A 153 16.97 2.40 14.75
N PRO A 154 17.63 3.44 15.31
CA PRO A 154 16.97 4.50 16.07
C PRO A 154 15.76 5.12 15.37
N ASP A 155 15.86 5.45 14.06
CA ASP A 155 14.75 6.02 13.31
C ASP A 155 13.53 5.08 13.24
N MET A 156 13.76 3.75 13.15
CA MET A 156 12.68 2.76 13.14
C MET A 156 12.03 2.64 14.51
N VAL A 157 12.83 2.64 15.58
CA VAL A 157 12.33 2.63 16.97
C VAL A 157 11.55 3.90 17.25
N ASP A 158 12.02 5.07 16.82
CA ASP A 158 11.33 6.35 16.98
C ASP A 158 10.01 6.37 16.21
N PHE A 159 9.97 5.83 15.00
CA PHE A 159 8.71 5.68 14.24
C PHE A 159 7.70 4.75 14.94
N LEU A 160 8.15 3.60 15.44
CA LEU A 160 7.29 2.68 16.19
C LEU A 160 6.79 3.29 17.50
N THR A 161 7.64 4.04 18.19
CA THR A 161 7.27 4.80 19.40
C THR A 161 6.20 5.84 19.06
N TYR A 162 6.40 6.61 17.98
CA TYR A 162 5.39 7.54 17.48
C TYR A 162 4.05 6.85 17.19
N CYS A 163 4.07 5.71 16.52
CA CYS A 163 2.84 4.96 16.25
C CYS A 163 2.14 4.51 17.54
N ALA A 164 2.90 4.02 18.52
CA ALA A 164 2.36 3.60 19.81
C ALA A 164 1.72 4.77 20.60
N GLU A 165 2.38 5.94 20.61
CA GLU A 165 1.88 7.14 21.28
C GLU A 165 0.62 7.76 20.62
N ASN A 166 0.35 7.42 19.35
CA ASN A 166 -0.76 7.94 18.58
C ASN A 166 -1.82 6.86 18.23
N ASP A 167 -1.79 5.71 18.90
CA ASP A 167 -2.73 4.59 18.69
C ASP A 167 -2.79 4.11 17.22
N ILE A 168 -1.65 4.14 16.51
CA ILE A 168 -1.52 3.70 15.12
C ILE A 168 -1.04 2.24 15.10
N ALA A 169 -1.85 1.31 14.64
CA ALA A 169 -1.46 -0.08 14.47
C ALA A 169 -0.38 -0.22 13.38
N VAL A 170 0.61 -1.09 13.61
CA VAL A 170 1.70 -1.34 12.65
C VAL A 170 1.73 -2.81 12.27
N LEU A 171 1.70 -3.09 10.96
CA LEU A 171 1.98 -4.38 10.39
C LEU A 171 3.37 -4.36 9.75
N VAL A 172 4.26 -5.25 10.20
CA VAL A 172 5.59 -5.41 9.61
C VAL A 172 5.55 -6.51 8.56
N HIS A 173 5.89 -6.17 7.32
CA HIS A 173 5.97 -7.11 6.20
C HIS A 173 7.40 -7.63 6.05
N PRO A 174 7.62 -8.96 5.91
CA PRO A 174 8.96 -9.54 5.69
C PRO A 174 9.57 -9.17 4.35
#